data_0b497df4a2f839bedd6bb863ca9b2161
#
_entry.id   0b497df4a2f839bedd6bb863ca9b2161
#
_cell.length_a   1.000
_cell.length_b   1.000
_cell.length_c   1.000
_cell.angle_alpha   90.00
_cell.angle_beta   90.00
_cell.angle_gamma   90.00
#
_symmetry.space_group_name_H-M   'P 1'
#
loop_
_entity.id
_entity.type
_entity.pdbx_description
1 polymer ?
#
loop_
_entity_poly.entity_id
_entity_poly.type
_entity_poly.pdbx_seq_one_letter_code
_entity_poly.pdbx_strand_id
1 'polypeptide(L)'
;MRIIFCLMVFLFIGKNTMLAQQLSSFVEYGAALHTGDNTPLWQVSNQQGLTSLDNNTYIRGGISYKHQLGKWKFEEALDLVAAAGFSTTSFIVQQAYVDIRYKWFGFFAGSREQNSPLLNQELSSGGMTWSGNARPIPQVQIGIPEYVQLLPRLGLKGEISYGWFTDNKYQREQVGEKYWYTKSIKYHHKEGFLRIGIPKGKWQLELGMTLDTQFGGYKIGGSESGDLGNGWKDYVRVFFPGHGREDGPVGEHLAFQGNFLGSEYIKMTYRPKEDFSISAYLDNHFDDFSAMAKLNGWDGLWGVEYKSNHRQAINGIVIEYLQ
;
A
#
# COMPACT_ATOMS: atom_id res chain seq x y z
N MET A 1 9.72 -5.39 -26.83
CA MET A 1 9.66 -3.91 -26.87
C MET A 1 10.43 -3.41 -25.65
N ARG A 2 11.62 -2.88 -25.85
CA ARG A 2 12.49 -2.39 -24.75
C ARG A 2 11.94 -1.07 -24.26
N ILE A 3 11.41 -1.04 -23.05
CA ILE A 3 11.05 0.20 -22.38
C ILE A 3 12.33 0.75 -21.76
N ILE A 4 12.87 1.78 -22.39
CA ILE A 4 13.95 2.59 -21.84
C ILE A 4 13.28 3.52 -20.81
N PHE A 5 13.45 3.22 -19.53
CA PHE A 5 13.17 4.17 -18.47
C PHE A 5 14.27 5.24 -18.49
N CYS A 6 14.00 6.37 -19.11
CA CYS A 6 14.82 7.57 -18.91
C CYS A 6 14.58 8.07 -17.49
N LEU A 7 15.50 7.75 -16.60
CA LEU A 7 15.62 8.41 -15.30
C LEU A 7 16.13 9.85 -15.58
N MET A 8 15.23 10.81 -15.73
CA MET A 8 15.60 12.23 -15.73
C MET A 8 15.86 12.67 -14.29
N VAL A 9 17.10 12.60 -13.88
CA VAL A 9 17.57 13.30 -12.68
C VAL A 9 17.61 14.78 -13.04
N PHE A 10 16.59 15.52 -12.67
CA PHE A 10 16.62 16.98 -12.76
C PHE A 10 17.45 17.55 -11.60
N LEU A 11 18.75 17.68 -11.82
CA LEU A 11 19.59 18.55 -11.01
C LEU A 11 19.27 20.01 -11.38
N PHE A 12 18.27 20.59 -10.74
CA PHE A 12 18.08 22.03 -10.76
C PHE A 12 19.12 22.71 -9.84
N ILE A 13 20.26 23.04 -10.39
CA ILE A 13 21.21 23.99 -9.75
C ILE A 13 20.70 25.40 -10.03
N GLY A 14 19.65 25.81 -9.31
CA GLY A 14 19.21 27.20 -9.27
C GLY A 14 19.68 27.84 -7.98
N LYS A 15 20.38 28.96 -8.05
CA LYS A 15 20.69 29.85 -6.92
C LYS A 15 19.39 30.48 -6.38
N ASN A 16 18.58 29.72 -5.66
CA ASN A 16 17.46 30.24 -4.89
C ASN A 16 17.51 29.62 -3.49
N THR A 17 17.21 30.39 -2.50
CA THR A 17 17.17 30.03 -1.09
C THR A 17 16.34 28.75 -0.88
N MET A 18 16.97 27.61 -0.89
CA MET A 18 16.38 26.33 -0.54
C MET A 18 16.20 26.26 0.96
N LEU A 19 14.96 26.20 1.42
CA LEU A 19 14.62 26.27 2.84
C LEU A 19 14.91 24.98 3.63
N ALA A 20 14.98 23.82 2.98
CA ALA A 20 15.45 22.55 3.55
C ALA A 20 15.82 21.57 2.45
N GLN A 21 16.97 20.93 2.57
CA GLN A 21 17.40 19.81 1.73
C GLN A 21 17.86 18.68 2.64
N GLN A 22 17.37 17.48 2.37
CA GLN A 22 17.78 16.29 3.09
C GLN A 22 18.07 15.17 2.12
N LEU A 23 19.34 14.77 2.06
CA LEU A 23 19.80 13.56 1.40
C LEU A 23 19.94 12.47 2.46
N SER A 24 19.34 11.32 2.23
CA SER A 24 19.45 10.14 3.09
C SER A 24 19.85 8.94 2.26
N SER A 25 20.68 8.08 2.81
CA SER A 25 21.07 6.81 2.18
C SER A 25 21.25 5.74 3.24
N PHE A 26 21.07 4.49 2.84
CA PHE A 26 21.29 3.34 3.70
C PHE A 26 21.80 2.15 2.90
N VAL A 27 22.42 1.20 3.61
CA VAL A 27 22.71 -0.14 3.14
C VAL A 27 22.22 -1.10 4.20
N GLU A 28 21.53 -2.15 3.79
CA GLU A 28 20.96 -3.17 4.64
C GLU A 28 21.35 -4.54 4.13
N TYR A 29 21.66 -5.46 5.04
CA TYR A 29 21.82 -6.88 4.76
C TYR A 29 20.77 -7.66 5.55
N GLY A 30 20.03 -8.52 4.86
CA GLY A 30 19.04 -9.39 5.47
C GLY A 30 19.28 -10.85 5.13
N ALA A 31 18.96 -11.72 6.06
CA ALA A 31 18.96 -13.17 5.85
C ALA A 31 17.82 -13.80 6.67
N ALA A 32 17.10 -14.72 6.05
CA ALA A 32 16.09 -15.53 6.69
C ALA A 32 16.43 -17.01 6.49
N LEU A 33 16.72 -17.68 7.58
CA LEU A 33 17.16 -19.08 7.59
C LEU A 33 16.29 -19.89 8.55
N HIS A 34 15.82 -21.03 8.09
CA HIS A 34 15.08 -21.99 8.91
C HIS A 34 15.46 -23.41 8.56
N THR A 35 15.12 -24.34 9.44
CA THR A 35 15.26 -25.78 9.24
C THR A 35 13.91 -26.44 9.45
N GLY A 36 13.65 -27.53 8.71
CA GLY A 36 12.36 -28.24 8.72
C GLY A 36 11.49 -27.87 7.54
N ASP A 37 10.30 -28.45 7.48
CA ASP A 37 9.41 -28.41 6.31
C ASP A 37 8.46 -27.19 6.27
N ASN A 38 8.46 -26.40 7.35
CA ASN A 38 7.53 -25.25 7.48
C ASN A 38 8.29 -23.97 7.80
N THR A 39 8.04 -22.94 7.01
CA THR A 39 8.56 -21.60 7.25
C THR A 39 7.72 -20.91 8.34
N PRO A 40 8.34 -20.38 9.40
CA PRO A 40 7.63 -19.60 10.40
C PRO A 40 6.97 -18.36 9.81
N LEU A 41 5.74 -18.07 10.22
CA LEU A 41 4.97 -16.93 9.70
C LEU A 41 5.72 -15.59 9.82
N TRP A 42 6.37 -15.33 10.94
CA TRP A 42 7.13 -14.09 11.18
C TRP A 42 8.30 -13.88 10.23
N GLN A 43 8.79 -14.94 9.57
CA GLN A 43 9.84 -14.82 8.56
C GLN A 43 9.36 -14.10 7.32
N VAL A 44 8.06 -14.21 6.99
CA VAL A 44 7.47 -13.69 5.75
C VAL A 44 6.49 -12.55 5.98
N SER A 45 5.98 -12.35 7.21
CA SER A 45 5.03 -11.30 7.52
C SER A 45 5.71 -9.93 7.66
N ASN A 46 5.05 -8.88 7.17
CA ASN A 46 5.48 -7.47 7.28
C ASN A 46 6.89 -7.19 6.72
N GLN A 47 7.35 -7.96 5.75
CA GLN A 47 8.68 -7.82 5.14
C GLN A 47 8.65 -7.10 3.79
N GLN A 48 7.51 -6.52 3.39
CA GLN A 48 7.35 -5.81 2.11
C GLN A 48 7.80 -6.64 0.89
N GLY A 49 7.65 -7.97 0.96
CA GLY A 49 8.09 -8.91 -0.06
C GLY A 49 9.61 -9.09 -0.17
N LEU A 50 10.38 -8.69 0.84
CA LEU A 50 11.85 -8.85 0.91
C LEU A 50 12.26 -10.16 1.60
N THR A 51 11.46 -11.18 1.49
CA THR A 51 11.75 -12.52 1.98
C THR A 51 11.03 -13.55 1.13
N SER A 52 11.39 -14.82 1.27
CA SER A 52 10.70 -15.94 0.63
C SER A 52 10.45 -17.07 1.62
N LEU A 53 9.69 -18.07 1.19
CA LEU A 53 9.44 -19.27 1.98
C LEU A 53 10.69 -20.15 2.14
N ASP A 54 11.64 -20.01 1.22
CA ASP A 54 12.93 -20.70 1.26
C ASP A 54 13.97 -19.92 2.08
N ASN A 55 15.05 -20.57 2.44
CA ASN A 55 16.23 -19.92 3.00
C ASN A 55 16.75 -18.87 2.00
N ASN A 56 16.83 -17.63 2.45
CA ASN A 56 17.14 -16.53 1.56
C ASN A 56 18.05 -15.48 2.22
N THR A 57 18.68 -14.68 1.38
CA THR A 57 19.50 -13.55 1.81
C THR A 57 19.42 -12.44 0.77
N TYR A 58 19.62 -11.20 1.22
CA TYR A 58 19.67 -10.04 0.33
C TYR A 58 20.62 -8.97 0.84
N ILE A 59 21.07 -8.15 -0.08
CA ILE A 59 21.67 -6.85 0.18
C ILE A 59 20.78 -5.78 -0.48
N ARG A 60 20.48 -4.73 0.26
CA ARG A 60 19.59 -3.63 -0.15
C ARG A 60 20.33 -2.30 0.02
N GLY A 61 20.21 -1.41 -0.96
CA GLY A 61 20.77 -0.07 -0.88
C GLY A 61 19.78 0.95 -1.39
N GLY A 62 19.57 2.00 -0.61
CA GLY A 62 18.61 3.07 -0.93
C GLY A 62 19.20 4.45 -0.78
N ILE A 63 18.67 5.37 -1.60
CA ILE A 63 18.93 6.80 -1.55
C ILE A 63 17.62 7.55 -1.68
N SER A 64 17.42 8.57 -0.86
CA SER A 64 16.28 9.48 -0.98
C SER A 64 16.71 10.93 -0.84
N TYR A 65 16.06 11.78 -1.58
CA TYR A 65 16.30 13.22 -1.57
C TYR A 65 14.98 13.95 -1.36
N LYS A 66 14.95 14.80 -0.31
CA LYS A 66 13.81 15.67 0.00
C LYS A 66 14.22 17.11 -0.10
N HIS A 67 13.43 17.90 -0.80
CA HIS A 67 13.68 19.35 -0.89
C HIS A 67 12.39 20.13 -0.95
N GLN A 68 12.45 21.39 -0.58
CA GLN A 68 11.31 22.30 -0.57
C GLN A 68 11.66 23.60 -1.32
N LEU A 69 10.75 23.97 -2.24
CA LEU A 69 10.84 25.23 -2.99
C LEU A 69 9.54 26.03 -2.79
N GLY A 70 9.59 26.98 -1.90
CA GLY A 70 8.40 27.74 -1.51
C GLY A 70 7.33 26.85 -0.90
N LYS A 71 6.17 26.74 -1.60
CA LYS A 71 5.04 25.87 -1.18
C LYS A 71 5.09 24.47 -1.77
N TRP A 72 6.07 24.20 -2.61
CA TRP A 72 6.29 22.89 -3.22
C TRP A 72 7.23 22.05 -2.34
N LYS A 73 6.87 20.81 -2.11
CA LYS A 73 7.71 19.79 -1.48
C LYS A 73 7.93 18.68 -2.50
N PHE A 74 9.15 18.20 -2.58
CA PHE A 74 9.55 17.12 -3.47
C PHE A 74 10.26 16.04 -2.64
N GLU A 75 9.97 14.81 -2.96
CA GLU A 75 10.70 13.65 -2.44
C GLU A 75 10.91 12.66 -3.58
N GLU A 76 12.15 12.24 -3.77
CA GLU A 76 12.57 11.26 -4.75
C GLU A 76 13.34 10.15 -4.05
N ALA A 77 13.11 8.90 -4.44
CA ALA A 77 13.85 7.78 -3.88
C ALA A 77 14.11 6.68 -4.91
N LEU A 78 15.22 6.00 -4.70
CA LEU A 78 15.60 4.77 -5.38
C LEU A 78 16.12 3.78 -4.35
N ASP A 79 15.61 2.55 -4.39
CA ASP A 79 15.93 1.49 -3.46
C ASP A 79 16.00 0.17 -4.24
N LEU A 80 17.16 -0.44 -4.25
CA LEU A 80 17.49 -1.61 -5.05
C LEU A 80 17.94 -2.75 -4.15
N VAL A 81 17.55 -3.97 -4.52
CA VAL A 81 17.87 -5.19 -3.78
C VAL A 81 18.50 -6.22 -4.71
N ALA A 82 19.60 -6.79 -4.29
CA ALA A 82 20.16 -8.02 -4.84
C ALA A 82 19.89 -9.15 -3.86
N ALA A 83 19.24 -10.23 -4.32
CA ALA A 83 18.75 -11.32 -3.48
C ALA A 83 19.17 -12.68 -4.01
N ALA A 84 19.32 -13.63 -3.08
CA ALA A 84 19.52 -15.05 -3.36
C ALA A 84 18.52 -15.88 -2.53
N GLY A 85 18.04 -16.99 -3.09
CA GLY A 85 17.00 -17.82 -2.45
C GLY A 85 15.58 -17.28 -2.63
N PHE A 86 15.36 -16.26 -3.48
CA PHE A 86 14.02 -15.83 -3.90
C PHE A 86 13.60 -16.61 -5.15
N SER A 87 12.43 -17.20 -5.12
CA SER A 87 11.95 -18.11 -6.18
C SER A 87 11.81 -17.47 -7.55
N THR A 88 11.61 -16.14 -7.65
CA THR A 88 11.20 -15.49 -8.89
C THR A 88 12.20 -14.47 -9.43
N THR A 89 13.10 -13.93 -8.62
CA THR A 89 14.04 -12.90 -9.05
C THR A 89 15.20 -12.73 -8.09
N SER A 90 16.39 -12.45 -8.63
CA SER A 90 17.58 -12.07 -7.88
C SER A 90 17.81 -10.56 -7.82
N PHE A 91 17.02 -9.77 -8.54
CA PHE A 91 17.12 -8.30 -8.54
C PHE A 91 15.74 -7.68 -8.43
N ILE A 92 15.59 -6.77 -7.46
CA ILE A 92 14.34 -6.11 -7.14
C ILE A 92 14.55 -4.60 -7.12
N VAL A 93 13.68 -3.85 -7.79
CA VAL A 93 13.48 -2.44 -7.55
C VAL A 93 12.42 -2.34 -6.46
N GLN A 94 12.83 -2.18 -5.22
CA GLN A 94 11.93 -2.15 -4.07
C GLN A 94 11.15 -0.85 -4.02
N GLN A 95 11.86 0.26 -4.19
CA GLN A 95 11.23 1.56 -4.30
C GLN A 95 11.89 2.37 -5.42
N ALA A 96 11.08 3.04 -6.21
CA ALA A 96 11.52 4.03 -7.18
C ALA A 96 10.38 5.00 -7.42
N TYR A 97 10.45 6.22 -6.88
CA TYR A 97 9.33 7.14 -6.94
C TYR A 97 9.73 8.61 -6.93
N VAL A 98 8.75 9.42 -7.33
CA VAL A 98 8.69 10.86 -7.15
C VAL A 98 7.38 11.22 -6.45
N ASP A 99 7.46 11.96 -5.35
CA ASP A 99 6.33 12.52 -4.61
C ASP A 99 6.42 14.06 -4.66
N ILE A 100 5.41 14.70 -5.22
CA ILE A 100 5.33 16.15 -5.40
C ILE A 100 4.11 16.66 -4.66
N ARG A 101 4.30 17.60 -3.75
CA ARG A 101 3.21 18.19 -2.96
C ARG A 101 3.17 19.71 -3.11
N TYR A 102 1.98 20.23 -3.33
CA TYR A 102 1.71 21.67 -3.35
C TYR A 102 0.58 22.00 -2.39
N LYS A 103 0.91 22.62 -1.28
CA LYS A 103 -0.05 22.87 -0.18
C LYS A 103 -0.69 21.57 0.29
N TRP A 104 -1.96 21.37 -0.02
CA TRP A 104 -2.77 20.21 0.34
C TRP A 104 -2.84 19.14 -0.75
N PHE A 105 -2.44 19.45 -1.98
CA PHE A 105 -2.50 18.53 -3.11
C PHE A 105 -1.20 17.74 -3.22
N GLY A 106 -1.32 16.44 -3.49
CA GLY A 106 -0.22 15.52 -3.76
C GLY A 106 -0.33 14.87 -5.13
N PHE A 107 0.81 14.66 -5.74
CA PHE A 107 1.02 13.82 -6.90
C PHE A 107 2.17 12.86 -6.61
N PHE A 108 1.94 11.59 -6.81
CA PHE A 108 2.94 10.54 -6.64
C PHE A 108 3.03 9.69 -7.89
N ALA A 109 4.24 9.28 -8.28
CA ALA A 109 4.46 8.34 -9.37
C ALA A 109 5.63 7.41 -9.04
N GLY A 110 5.41 6.11 -9.15
CA GLY A 110 6.40 5.07 -8.88
C GLY A 110 5.92 3.99 -7.94
N SER A 111 6.86 3.33 -7.27
CA SER A 111 6.58 2.32 -6.24
C SER A 111 7.22 2.72 -4.92
N ARG A 112 6.46 2.64 -3.83
CA ARG A 112 6.88 2.93 -2.46
C ARG A 112 6.27 1.93 -1.51
N GLU A 113 7.03 1.47 -0.52
CA GLU A 113 6.52 0.67 0.59
C GLU A 113 5.35 1.37 1.27
N GLN A 114 4.28 0.64 1.49
CA GLN A 114 3.06 1.15 2.07
C GLN A 114 2.64 0.25 3.24
N ASN A 115 2.13 0.88 4.27
CA ASN A 115 1.59 0.20 5.44
C ASN A 115 0.11 0.47 5.56
N SER A 116 -0.61 -0.38 6.27
CA SER A 116 -2.03 -0.19 6.52
C SER A 116 -2.28 1.17 7.18
N PRO A 117 -3.28 1.91 6.70
CA PRO A 117 -3.68 3.16 7.32
C PRO A 117 -4.06 2.96 8.79
N LEU A 118 -3.81 3.99 9.61
CA LEU A 118 -4.19 4.09 11.02
C LEU A 118 -3.55 3.07 11.99
N LEU A 119 -2.82 2.06 11.50
CA LEU A 119 -2.12 1.08 12.34
C LEU A 119 -0.72 1.58 12.75
N ASN A 120 -0.18 0.98 13.79
CA ASN A 120 1.20 1.20 14.19
C ASN A 120 2.13 0.46 13.23
N GLN A 121 3.00 1.18 12.53
CA GLN A 121 3.85 0.63 11.49
C GLN A 121 4.98 -0.27 11.99
N GLU A 122 5.32 -0.17 13.29
CA GLU A 122 6.44 -0.91 13.87
C GLU A 122 5.99 -2.12 14.70
N LEU A 123 4.76 -2.08 15.24
CA LEU A 123 4.30 -3.05 16.23
C LEU A 123 3.06 -3.84 15.82
N SER A 124 2.29 -3.37 14.81
CA SER A 124 1.12 -4.09 14.31
C SER A 124 1.51 -5.37 13.59
N SER A 125 0.67 -6.38 13.67
CA SER A 125 0.80 -7.62 12.88
C SER A 125 0.55 -7.42 11.38
N GLY A 126 0.09 -6.23 10.97
CA GLY A 126 -0.26 -5.86 9.59
C GLY A 126 -1.76 -5.73 9.40
N GLY A 127 -2.18 -4.91 8.44
CA GLY A 127 -3.58 -4.70 8.13
C GLY A 127 -4.22 -5.82 7.31
N MET A 128 -5.54 -5.78 7.22
CA MET A 128 -6.32 -6.82 6.53
C MET A 128 -6.16 -6.74 5.01
N THR A 129 -6.31 -5.58 4.41
CA THR A 129 -6.13 -5.37 2.96
C THR A 129 -4.68 -5.03 2.63
N TRP A 130 -4.04 -4.19 3.44
CA TRP A 130 -2.65 -3.78 3.29
C TRP A 130 -1.80 -4.39 4.40
N SER A 131 -1.40 -5.63 4.19
CA SER A 131 -0.71 -6.44 5.20
C SER A 131 0.79 -6.11 5.36
N GLY A 132 1.39 -5.39 4.42
CA GLY A 132 2.85 -5.24 4.39
C GLY A 132 3.63 -6.48 3.93
N ASN A 133 2.94 -7.48 3.36
CA ASN A 133 3.58 -8.73 2.92
C ASN A 133 4.01 -8.69 1.44
N ALA A 134 3.36 -7.87 0.63
CA ALA A 134 3.64 -7.75 -0.80
C ALA A 134 4.64 -6.65 -1.11
N ARG A 135 5.33 -6.78 -2.25
CA ARG A 135 6.16 -5.71 -2.79
C ARG A 135 5.33 -4.50 -3.18
N PRO A 136 5.91 -3.29 -3.12
CA PRO A 136 5.24 -2.08 -3.56
C PRO A 136 4.74 -2.16 -5.00
N ILE A 137 3.54 -1.68 -5.22
CA ILE A 137 2.89 -1.64 -6.54
C ILE A 137 3.25 -0.32 -7.22
N PRO A 138 3.86 -0.35 -8.43
CA PRO A 138 4.07 0.87 -9.20
C PRO A 138 2.74 1.46 -9.65
N GLN A 139 2.56 2.76 -9.35
CA GLN A 139 1.30 3.47 -9.56
C GLN A 139 1.51 4.97 -9.76
N VAL A 140 0.50 5.61 -10.32
CA VAL A 140 0.35 7.07 -10.34
C VAL A 140 -0.82 7.42 -9.44
N GLN A 141 -0.60 8.32 -8.49
CA GLN A 141 -1.54 8.67 -7.43
C GLN A 141 -1.71 10.18 -7.36
N ILE A 142 -2.92 10.63 -7.11
CA ILE A 142 -3.28 12.03 -6.88
C ILE A 142 -4.24 12.13 -5.70
N GLY A 143 -4.18 13.24 -4.97
CA GLY A 143 -5.15 13.46 -3.89
C GLY A 143 -4.69 14.45 -2.84
N ILE A 144 -5.17 14.22 -1.65
CA ILE A 144 -4.90 14.96 -0.43
C ILE A 144 -4.23 13.99 0.56
N PRO A 145 -2.88 13.85 0.51
CA PRO A 145 -2.17 12.82 1.28
C PRO A 145 -2.15 13.06 2.79
N GLU A 146 -2.35 14.31 3.21
CA GLU A 146 -2.37 14.70 4.61
C GLU A 146 -3.71 15.33 4.97
N TYR A 147 -4.15 15.16 6.22
CA TYR A 147 -5.42 15.76 6.66
C TYR A 147 -5.45 17.27 6.47
N VAL A 148 -6.36 17.74 5.63
CA VAL A 148 -6.74 19.13 5.47
C VAL A 148 -7.90 19.44 6.39
N GLN A 149 -7.78 20.50 7.17
CA GLN A 149 -8.82 20.93 8.09
C GLN A 149 -9.92 21.66 7.31
N LEU A 150 -11.08 21.04 7.14
CA LEU A 150 -12.26 21.63 6.50
C LEU A 150 -13.03 22.53 7.46
N LEU A 151 -13.16 22.08 8.72
CA LEU A 151 -13.78 22.81 9.83
C LEU A 151 -12.87 22.68 11.07
N PRO A 152 -13.01 23.50 12.10
CA PRO A 152 -12.14 23.45 13.30
C PRO A 152 -11.97 22.08 13.94
N ARG A 153 -12.92 21.15 13.70
CA ARG A 153 -12.92 19.81 14.27
C ARG A 153 -13.12 18.71 13.22
N LEU A 154 -12.99 19.04 11.94
CA LEU A 154 -13.20 18.08 10.84
C LEU A 154 -12.06 18.18 9.84
N GLY A 155 -11.24 17.14 9.76
CA GLY A 155 -10.20 16.98 8.76
C GLY A 155 -10.57 15.91 7.74
N LEU A 156 -10.09 16.08 6.50
CA LEU A 156 -10.26 15.15 5.39
C LEU A 156 -8.90 14.85 4.77
N LYS A 157 -8.64 13.60 4.42
CA LYS A 157 -7.61 13.18 3.47
C LYS A 157 -8.18 12.11 2.55
N GLY A 158 -7.53 11.89 1.41
CA GLY A 158 -7.90 10.81 0.49
C GLY A 158 -7.15 10.91 -0.82
N GLU A 159 -6.93 9.77 -1.43
CA GLU A 159 -6.12 9.63 -2.63
C GLU A 159 -6.74 8.62 -3.59
N ILE A 160 -6.37 8.74 -4.86
CA ILE A 160 -6.80 7.85 -5.94
C ILE A 160 -5.57 7.50 -6.74
N SER A 161 -5.41 6.22 -7.08
CA SER A 161 -4.32 5.79 -7.94
C SER A 161 -4.72 4.75 -8.97
N TYR A 162 -3.90 4.68 -10.01
CA TYR A 162 -3.86 3.59 -10.98
C TYR A 162 -2.44 3.09 -11.14
N GLY A 163 -2.29 1.78 -11.21
CA GLY A 163 -1.01 1.10 -11.30
C GLY A 163 -1.11 -0.23 -12.02
N TRP A 164 -0.10 -1.07 -11.83
CA TRP A 164 -0.06 -2.41 -12.42
C TRP A 164 0.76 -3.35 -11.55
N PHE A 165 0.36 -4.61 -11.54
CA PHE A 165 1.09 -5.65 -10.83
C PHE A 165 2.34 -6.10 -11.63
N THR A 166 3.41 -6.36 -10.91
CA THR A 166 4.69 -6.82 -11.45
C THR A 166 5.01 -8.19 -10.88
N ASP A 167 4.45 -9.24 -11.47
CA ASP A 167 4.59 -10.62 -10.97
C ASP A 167 5.83 -11.36 -11.49
N ASN A 168 6.60 -10.77 -12.40
CA ASN A 168 7.83 -11.35 -12.96
C ASN A 168 7.70 -12.83 -13.37
N LYS A 169 6.57 -13.22 -13.95
CA LYS A 169 6.24 -14.60 -14.36
C LYS A 169 5.87 -15.53 -13.19
N TYR A 170 5.77 -15.04 -11.97
CA TYR A 170 5.47 -15.85 -10.80
C TYR A 170 4.26 -16.75 -10.98
N GLN A 171 3.12 -16.18 -11.43
CA GLN A 171 1.90 -16.97 -11.68
C GLN A 171 2.12 -18.11 -12.68
N ARG A 172 2.80 -17.84 -13.79
CA ARG A 172 3.09 -18.85 -14.82
C ARG A 172 3.96 -19.99 -14.26
N GLU A 173 4.95 -19.67 -13.44
CA GLU A 173 5.85 -20.66 -12.85
C GLU A 173 5.14 -21.51 -11.80
N GLN A 174 4.20 -20.94 -11.03
CA GLN A 174 3.44 -21.65 -10.02
C GLN A 174 2.37 -22.58 -10.61
N VAL A 175 1.63 -22.14 -11.62
CA VAL A 175 0.51 -22.94 -12.15
C VAL A 175 0.93 -23.96 -13.21
N GLY A 176 2.10 -23.79 -13.83
CA GLY A 176 2.56 -24.62 -14.94
C GLY A 176 1.70 -24.47 -16.20
N GLU A 177 1.81 -25.44 -17.12
CA GLU A 177 1.12 -25.38 -18.43
C GLU A 177 -0.33 -25.86 -18.39
N LYS A 178 -0.75 -26.55 -17.34
CA LYS A 178 -2.08 -27.19 -17.25
C LYS A 178 -3.21 -26.25 -16.83
N TYR A 179 -2.86 -25.14 -16.20
CA TYR A 179 -3.83 -24.23 -15.62
C TYR A 179 -3.77 -22.86 -16.30
N TRP A 180 -4.74 -22.04 -15.99
CA TRP A 180 -4.75 -20.66 -16.44
C TRP A 180 -4.05 -19.74 -15.43
N TYR A 181 -3.51 -18.63 -15.92
CA TYR A 181 -2.96 -17.56 -15.13
C TYR A 181 -3.30 -16.20 -15.74
N THR A 182 -3.12 -15.14 -14.99
CA THR A 182 -3.34 -13.78 -15.49
C THR A 182 -2.03 -13.07 -15.76
N LYS A 183 -2.06 -12.12 -16.71
CA LYS A 183 -0.91 -11.33 -17.11
C LYS A 183 -1.29 -9.87 -17.32
N SER A 184 -0.37 -8.96 -16.96
CA SER A 184 -0.56 -7.51 -17.16
C SER A 184 -1.79 -6.97 -16.44
N ILE A 185 -2.10 -7.50 -15.27
CA ILE A 185 -3.18 -7.04 -14.42
C ILE A 185 -2.89 -5.63 -13.95
N LYS A 186 -3.92 -4.80 -13.98
CA LYS A 186 -3.90 -3.43 -13.54
C LYS A 186 -4.40 -3.33 -12.11
N TYR A 187 -4.01 -2.25 -11.47
CA TYR A 187 -4.38 -1.91 -10.11
C TYR A 187 -5.09 -0.57 -10.07
N HIS A 188 -6.15 -0.49 -9.29
CA HIS A 188 -6.80 0.75 -8.92
C HIS A 188 -6.96 0.79 -7.41
N HIS A 189 -6.62 1.93 -6.82
CA HIS A 189 -6.81 2.20 -5.40
C HIS A 189 -7.51 3.53 -5.21
N LYS A 190 -8.37 3.57 -4.21
CA LYS A 190 -8.94 4.80 -3.69
C LYS A 190 -9.12 4.71 -2.19
N GLU A 191 -8.86 5.83 -1.52
CA GLU A 191 -9.05 5.95 -0.09
C GLU A 191 -9.66 7.28 0.30
N GLY A 192 -10.36 7.26 1.43
CA GLY A 192 -10.89 8.46 2.05
C GLY A 192 -10.95 8.33 3.55
N PHE A 193 -10.51 9.37 4.28
CA PHE A 193 -10.49 9.41 5.74
C PHE A 193 -11.02 10.71 6.28
N LEU A 194 -11.85 10.61 7.30
CA LEU A 194 -12.34 11.71 8.11
C LEU A 194 -11.67 11.68 9.48
N ARG A 195 -11.26 12.82 9.97
CA ARG A 195 -10.76 13.00 11.32
C ARG A 195 -11.65 13.98 12.07
N ILE A 196 -12.27 13.51 13.13
CA ILE A 196 -13.19 14.26 14.00
C ILE A 196 -12.49 14.55 15.31
N GLY A 197 -12.47 15.81 15.72
CA GLY A 197 -11.79 16.31 16.91
C GLY A 197 -10.76 17.39 16.60
N ILE A 198 -10.30 18.08 17.62
CA ILE A 198 -9.23 19.07 17.47
C ILE A 198 -7.92 18.33 17.18
N PRO A 199 -7.12 18.71 16.18
CA PRO A 199 -5.81 18.12 15.94
C PRO A 199 -4.96 18.11 17.22
N LYS A 200 -4.43 16.93 17.59
CA LYS A 200 -3.72 16.69 18.87
C LYS A 200 -4.54 16.96 20.13
N GLY A 201 -5.84 17.15 20.03
CA GLY A 201 -6.74 17.31 21.16
C GLY A 201 -6.87 16.04 22.00
N LYS A 202 -7.55 16.16 23.16
CA LYS A 202 -7.74 15.08 24.13
C LYS A 202 -8.43 13.85 23.51
N TRP A 203 -9.40 14.06 22.62
CA TRP A 203 -10.14 13.01 21.92
C TRP A 203 -10.06 13.24 20.42
N GLN A 204 -9.82 12.18 19.66
CA GLN A 204 -9.81 12.17 18.21
C GLN A 204 -10.40 10.86 17.70
N LEU A 205 -11.34 10.96 16.76
CA LEU A 205 -11.88 9.83 16.04
C LEU A 205 -11.45 9.92 14.57
N GLU A 206 -10.94 8.86 14.03
CA GLU A 206 -10.61 8.70 12.62
C GLU A 206 -11.47 7.58 12.04
N LEU A 207 -12.15 7.89 10.94
CA LEU A 207 -12.97 6.97 10.17
C LEU A 207 -12.41 6.94 8.75
N GLY A 208 -12.29 5.78 8.16
CA GLY A 208 -11.74 5.68 6.83
C GLY A 208 -12.19 4.45 6.08
N MET A 209 -11.98 4.49 4.78
CA MET A 209 -12.19 3.37 3.90
C MET A 209 -11.11 3.35 2.83
N THR A 210 -10.63 2.16 2.51
CA THR A 210 -9.82 1.89 1.32
C THR A 210 -10.56 0.91 0.41
N LEU A 211 -10.36 1.05 -0.88
CA LEU A 211 -10.84 0.11 -1.88
C LEU A 211 -9.74 -0.13 -2.90
N ASP A 212 -9.36 -1.38 -3.03
CA ASP A 212 -8.32 -1.88 -3.91
C ASP A 212 -8.92 -2.80 -4.96
N THR A 213 -8.55 -2.63 -6.22
CA THR A 213 -9.16 -3.37 -7.31
C THR A 213 -8.10 -3.92 -8.26
N GLN A 214 -8.14 -5.21 -8.51
CA GLN A 214 -7.43 -5.87 -9.60
C GLN A 214 -8.34 -5.91 -10.81
N PHE A 215 -7.88 -5.41 -11.97
CA PHE A 215 -8.71 -5.39 -13.18
C PHE A 215 -7.88 -5.47 -14.46
N GLY A 216 -8.54 -5.77 -15.56
CA GLY A 216 -7.95 -5.79 -16.89
C GLY A 216 -6.86 -6.83 -17.06
N GLY A 217 -5.99 -6.62 -18.03
CA GLY A 217 -4.98 -7.60 -18.41
C GLY A 217 -5.53 -8.72 -19.27
N TYR A 218 -4.91 -9.89 -19.17
CA TYR A 218 -5.23 -11.06 -20.01
C TYR A 218 -5.27 -12.32 -19.17
N LYS A 219 -6.26 -13.18 -19.41
CA LYS A 219 -6.29 -14.57 -18.96
C LYS A 219 -5.58 -15.43 -20.01
N ILE A 220 -4.60 -16.19 -19.60
CA ILE A 220 -3.78 -17.05 -20.47
C ILE A 220 -3.98 -18.52 -20.07
N GLY A 221 -4.31 -19.35 -21.03
CA GLY A 221 -4.58 -20.78 -20.80
C GLY A 221 -6.01 -21.08 -20.35
N GLY A 222 -6.34 -22.37 -20.25
CA GLY A 222 -7.69 -22.83 -19.96
C GLY A 222 -8.66 -22.69 -21.12
N SER A 223 -9.94 -22.97 -20.88
CA SER A 223 -11.01 -22.94 -21.89
C SER A 223 -11.43 -21.52 -22.32
N GLU A 224 -11.10 -20.50 -21.53
CA GLU A 224 -11.56 -19.12 -21.72
C GLU A 224 -10.37 -18.14 -21.63
N SER A 225 -9.40 -18.30 -22.54
CA SER A 225 -8.33 -17.30 -22.69
C SER A 225 -8.88 -16.03 -23.33
N GLY A 226 -8.47 -14.85 -22.83
CA GLY A 226 -8.94 -13.61 -23.42
C GLY A 226 -8.56 -12.35 -22.67
N ASP A 227 -9.06 -11.23 -23.18
CA ASP A 227 -8.93 -9.88 -22.64
C ASP A 227 -9.91 -9.68 -21.47
N LEU A 228 -9.40 -9.26 -20.32
CA LEU A 228 -10.16 -8.98 -19.11
C LEU A 228 -10.60 -7.49 -19.02
N GLY A 229 -10.53 -6.75 -20.14
CA GLY A 229 -10.92 -5.34 -20.18
C GLY A 229 -9.76 -4.37 -20.03
N ASN A 230 -9.31 -3.81 -21.16
CA ASN A 230 -8.15 -2.93 -21.22
C ASN A 230 -8.47 -1.53 -21.75
N GLY A 231 -9.74 -1.27 -22.07
CA GLY A 231 -10.21 0.00 -22.62
C GLY A 231 -10.39 1.09 -21.56
N TRP A 232 -10.49 2.34 -21.97
CA TRP A 232 -10.70 3.46 -21.05
C TRP A 232 -12.01 3.36 -20.23
N LYS A 233 -13.05 2.71 -20.80
CA LYS A 233 -14.32 2.47 -20.10
C LYS A 233 -14.13 1.55 -18.88
N ASP A 234 -13.15 0.64 -18.94
CA ASP A 234 -12.88 -0.29 -17.85
C ASP A 234 -12.26 0.45 -16.65
N TYR A 235 -11.42 1.46 -16.88
CA TYR A 235 -10.94 2.35 -15.81
C TYR A 235 -12.08 3.11 -15.12
N VAL A 236 -13.08 3.57 -15.87
CA VAL A 236 -14.23 4.26 -15.29
C VAL A 236 -15.12 3.30 -14.51
N ARG A 237 -15.31 2.07 -15.01
CA ARG A 237 -16.12 1.04 -14.33
C ARG A 237 -15.53 0.58 -13.00
N VAL A 238 -14.21 0.48 -12.89
CA VAL A 238 -13.59 0.13 -11.62
C VAL A 238 -13.54 1.32 -10.66
N PHE A 239 -13.53 2.54 -11.17
CA PHE A 239 -13.65 3.74 -10.34
C PHE A 239 -15.04 3.84 -9.71
N PHE A 240 -16.09 3.68 -10.51
CA PHE A 240 -17.46 3.55 -10.07
C PHE A 240 -17.88 2.09 -10.23
N PRO A 241 -17.81 1.26 -9.16
CA PRO A 241 -18.09 -0.16 -9.29
C PRO A 241 -19.38 -0.42 -10.07
N GLY A 242 -19.25 -1.02 -11.23
CA GLY A 242 -20.32 -1.29 -12.17
C GLY A 242 -20.17 -2.66 -12.81
N HIS A 243 -21.24 -3.14 -13.44
CA HIS A 243 -21.25 -4.43 -14.12
C HIS A 243 -20.13 -4.52 -15.16
N GLY A 244 -19.57 -5.70 -15.30
CA GLY A 244 -18.56 -6.03 -16.29
C GLY A 244 -19.09 -5.90 -17.73
N ARG A 245 -18.22 -6.17 -18.70
CA ARG A 245 -18.55 -6.11 -20.13
C ARG A 245 -19.44 -7.31 -20.51
N GLU A 246 -20.45 -7.09 -21.37
CA GLU A 246 -21.31 -8.16 -21.88
C GLU A 246 -20.53 -9.21 -22.71
N ASP A 247 -19.41 -8.80 -23.32
CA ASP A 247 -18.49 -9.66 -24.09
C ASP A 247 -17.31 -10.19 -23.26
N GLY A 248 -17.29 -9.93 -21.96
CA GLY A 248 -16.27 -10.39 -21.02
C GLY A 248 -16.49 -11.83 -20.54
N PRO A 249 -15.57 -12.36 -19.70
CA PRO A 249 -15.77 -13.64 -19.04
C PRO A 249 -17.07 -13.67 -18.24
N VAL A 250 -17.74 -14.83 -18.22
CA VAL A 250 -19.07 -15.00 -17.59
C VAL A 250 -19.12 -14.47 -16.16
N GLY A 251 -18.04 -14.64 -15.37
CA GLY A 251 -17.97 -14.13 -14.01
C GLY A 251 -17.96 -12.61 -13.90
N GLU A 252 -17.43 -11.89 -14.89
CA GLU A 252 -17.33 -10.43 -14.86
C GLU A 252 -18.59 -9.71 -15.37
N HIS A 253 -19.30 -10.26 -16.35
CA HIS A 253 -20.52 -9.61 -16.83
C HIS A 253 -21.73 -9.83 -15.90
N LEU A 254 -21.73 -10.89 -15.09
CA LEU A 254 -22.75 -11.16 -14.08
C LEU A 254 -22.50 -10.42 -12.77
N ALA A 255 -21.27 -9.97 -12.53
CA ALA A 255 -20.84 -9.29 -11.32
C ALA A 255 -20.23 -7.91 -11.65
N PHE A 256 -19.44 -7.38 -10.74
CA PHE A 256 -18.66 -6.16 -10.97
C PHE A 256 -17.40 -6.47 -11.80
N GLN A 257 -16.98 -5.53 -12.64
CA GLN A 257 -15.73 -5.65 -13.35
C GLN A 257 -14.55 -5.50 -12.40
N GLY A 258 -13.70 -6.55 -12.35
CA GLY A 258 -12.53 -6.61 -11.49
C GLY A 258 -12.81 -7.30 -10.15
N ASN A 259 -11.74 -7.56 -9.42
CA ASN A 259 -11.78 -8.12 -8.08
C ASN A 259 -11.54 -7.00 -7.06
N PHE A 260 -12.52 -6.73 -6.23
CA PHE A 260 -12.52 -5.67 -5.23
C PHE A 260 -12.18 -6.22 -3.86
N LEU A 261 -11.27 -5.54 -3.17
CA LEU A 261 -10.95 -5.74 -1.78
C LEU A 261 -10.92 -4.39 -1.08
N GLY A 262 -11.31 -4.34 0.16
CA GLY A 262 -11.23 -3.10 0.90
C GLY A 262 -11.22 -3.30 2.40
N SER A 263 -11.00 -2.21 3.10
CA SER A 263 -11.08 -2.13 4.55
C SER A 263 -11.83 -0.88 4.99
N GLU A 264 -12.64 -1.03 6.02
CA GLU A 264 -13.19 0.07 6.78
C GLU A 264 -12.42 0.22 8.07
N TYR A 265 -12.02 1.44 8.37
CA TYR A 265 -11.18 1.78 9.51
C TYR A 265 -11.90 2.65 10.50
N ILE A 266 -11.76 2.30 11.77
CA ILE A 266 -12.19 3.13 12.91
C ILE A 266 -11.01 3.20 13.85
N LYS A 267 -10.56 4.40 14.22
CA LYS A 267 -9.55 4.60 15.27
C LYS A 267 -9.96 5.71 16.21
N MET A 268 -10.09 5.40 17.48
CA MET A 268 -10.35 6.37 18.52
C MET A 268 -9.08 6.55 19.35
N THR A 269 -8.61 7.79 19.47
CA THR A 269 -7.41 8.12 20.21
C THR A 269 -7.75 9.03 21.40
N TYR A 270 -7.25 8.66 22.57
CA TYR A 270 -7.34 9.43 23.80
C TYR A 270 -5.95 9.90 24.24
N ARG A 271 -5.81 11.21 24.46
CA ARG A 271 -4.57 11.85 24.92
C ARG A 271 -4.88 12.57 26.24
N PRO A 272 -4.73 11.89 27.40
CA PRO A 272 -5.00 12.51 28.69
C PRO A 272 -4.01 13.64 29.00
N LYS A 273 -2.78 13.48 28.52
CA LYS A 273 -1.67 14.43 28.61
C LYS A 273 -0.90 14.43 27.29
N GLU A 274 0.03 15.37 27.13
CA GLU A 274 0.90 15.42 25.96
C GLU A 274 1.93 14.27 25.91
N ASP A 275 2.15 13.61 27.04
CA ASP A 275 3.20 12.59 27.23
C ASP A 275 2.90 11.26 26.54
N PHE A 276 1.63 10.91 26.40
CA PHE A 276 1.23 9.64 25.82
C PHE A 276 -0.18 9.66 25.21
N SER A 277 -0.45 8.67 24.39
CA SER A 277 -1.80 8.39 23.85
C SER A 277 -2.15 6.92 24.02
N ILE A 278 -3.46 6.67 24.12
CA ILE A 278 -4.05 5.35 24.04
C ILE A 278 -5.03 5.38 22.86
N SER A 279 -4.94 4.41 21.96
CA SER A 279 -5.87 4.28 20.84
C SER A 279 -6.51 2.90 20.85
N ALA A 280 -7.79 2.84 20.46
CA ALA A 280 -8.44 1.61 20.09
C ALA A 280 -8.80 1.70 18.59
N TYR A 281 -8.64 0.61 17.85
CA TYR A 281 -8.89 0.60 16.42
C TYR A 281 -9.50 -0.71 15.94
N LEU A 282 -10.13 -0.61 14.76
CA LEU A 282 -10.66 -1.71 13.98
C LEU A 282 -10.25 -1.49 12.51
N ASP A 283 -9.72 -2.53 11.90
CA ASP A 283 -9.55 -2.69 10.45
C ASP A 283 -10.46 -3.85 10.02
N ASN A 284 -11.61 -3.52 9.46
CA ASN A 284 -12.61 -4.48 9.04
C ASN A 284 -12.54 -4.67 7.53
N HIS A 285 -12.16 -5.85 7.11
CA HIS A 285 -12.03 -6.24 5.71
C HIS A 285 -13.39 -6.49 5.05
N PHE A 286 -13.50 -6.17 3.77
CA PHE A 286 -14.62 -6.54 2.90
C PHE A 286 -14.14 -6.86 1.49
N ASP A 287 -14.81 -7.78 0.84
CA ASP A 287 -14.68 -8.14 -0.58
C ASP A 287 -16.00 -7.99 -1.34
N ASP A 288 -17.10 -7.85 -0.62
CA ASP A 288 -18.43 -7.63 -1.17
C ASP A 288 -19.30 -6.73 -0.27
N PHE A 289 -20.54 -6.50 -0.73
CA PHE A 289 -21.52 -5.69 0.01
C PHE A 289 -21.93 -6.34 1.34
N SER A 290 -21.95 -7.65 1.42
CA SER A 290 -22.39 -8.37 2.63
C SER A 290 -21.42 -8.08 3.79
N ALA A 291 -20.13 -8.09 3.52
CA ALA A 291 -19.10 -7.78 4.49
C ALA A 291 -19.10 -6.27 4.86
N MET A 292 -19.29 -5.36 3.87
CA MET A 292 -19.48 -3.93 4.14
C MET A 292 -20.70 -3.66 5.05
N ALA A 293 -21.80 -4.34 4.80
CA ALA A 293 -23.03 -4.21 5.59
C ALA A 293 -22.98 -4.94 6.95
N LYS A 294 -21.86 -5.57 7.29
CA LYS A 294 -21.66 -6.33 8.54
C LYS A 294 -22.64 -7.49 8.71
N LEU A 295 -23.12 -8.08 7.61
CA LEU A 295 -24.03 -9.23 7.67
C LEU A 295 -23.35 -10.47 8.24
N ASN A 296 -22.04 -10.56 8.12
CA ASN A 296 -21.20 -11.64 8.66
C ASN A 296 -20.57 -11.30 10.02
N GLY A 297 -20.94 -10.17 10.63
CA GLY A 297 -20.39 -9.71 11.89
C GLY A 297 -19.32 -8.61 11.71
N TRP A 298 -18.49 -8.45 12.74
CA TRP A 298 -17.43 -7.45 12.81
C TRP A 298 -16.05 -8.10 12.70
N ASP A 299 -15.92 -9.03 11.74
CA ASP A 299 -14.65 -9.71 11.47
C ASP A 299 -13.59 -8.71 11.04
N GLY A 300 -12.38 -8.86 11.56
CA GLY A 300 -11.31 -7.95 11.26
C GLY A 300 -10.24 -7.92 12.34
N LEU A 301 -9.34 -6.97 12.22
CA LEU A 301 -8.25 -6.73 13.14
C LEU A 301 -8.67 -5.67 14.17
N TRP A 302 -8.87 -6.11 15.40
CA TRP A 302 -9.11 -5.25 16.56
C TRP A 302 -7.82 -4.97 17.30
N GLY A 303 -7.56 -3.73 17.68
CA GLY A 303 -6.32 -3.41 18.37
C GLY A 303 -6.45 -2.31 19.41
N VAL A 304 -5.53 -2.37 20.36
CA VAL A 304 -5.28 -1.31 21.35
C VAL A 304 -3.81 -0.96 21.30
N GLU A 305 -3.53 0.33 21.19
CA GLU A 305 -2.19 0.89 21.12
C GLU A 305 -1.94 1.86 22.28
N TYR A 306 -0.85 1.68 22.99
CA TYR A 306 -0.23 2.69 23.84
C TYR A 306 1.00 3.26 23.12
N LYS A 307 1.12 4.58 23.07
CA LYS A 307 2.28 5.28 22.50
C LYS A 307 2.75 6.39 23.40
N SER A 308 4.02 6.35 23.82
CA SER A 308 4.67 7.44 24.56
C SER A 308 5.30 8.45 23.60
N ASN A 309 5.21 9.72 23.94
CA ASN A 309 5.86 10.81 23.20
C ASN A 309 7.26 11.14 23.75
N HIS A 310 7.65 10.51 24.85
CA HIS A 310 8.96 10.69 25.49
C HIS A 310 9.78 9.40 25.38
N ARG A 311 11.11 9.55 25.34
CA ARG A 311 12.01 8.40 25.43
C ARG A 311 11.89 7.75 26.81
N GLN A 312 11.33 6.57 26.86
CA GLN A 312 11.16 5.74 28.04
C GLN A 312 11.64 4.31 27.75
N ALA A 313 11.69 3.47 28.79
CA ALA A 313 12.02 2.05 28.61
C ALA A 313 10.99 1.34 27.70
N ILE A 314 9.72 1.75 27.75
CA ILE A 314 8.64 1.26 26.90
C ILE A 314 8.02 2.45 26.18
N ASN A 315 8.25 2.56 24.88
CA ASN A 315 7.75 3.66 24.06
C ASN A 315 6.44 3.32 23.33
N GLY A 316 6.13 2.04 23.19
CA GLY A 316 4.90 1.59 22.55
C GLY A 316 4.52 0.18 22.96
N ILE A 317 3.23 -0.09 23.01
CA ILE A 317 2.63 -1.42 23.18
C ILE A 317 1.46 -1.51 22.22
N VAL A 318 1.37 -2.61 21.48
CA VAL A 318 0.21 -2.96 20.66
C VAL A 318 -0.28 -4.33 21.09
N ILE A 319 -1.58 -4.45 21.25
CA ILE A 319 -2.29 -5.72 21.48
C ILE A 319 -3.35 -5.82 20.41
N GLU A 320 -3.31 -6.90 19.64
CA GLU A 320 -4.23 -7.14 18.53
C GLU A 320 -4.93 -8.48 18.67
N TYR A 321 -6.17 -8.51 18.19
CA TYR A 321 -7.01 -9.70 18.07
C TYR A 321 -7.57 -9.74 16.65
N LEU A 322 -7.31 -10.82 15.95
CA LEU A 322 -7.84 -11.11 14.62
C LEU A 322 -9.00 -12.10 14.74
N GLN A 323 -10.14 -11.72 14.21
CA GLN A 323 -11.34 -12.54 14.15
C GLN A 323 -11.64 -12.93 12.71
#